data_669f065a73072e91c8ae8a1f93b45f1b
#
_entry.id   669f065a73072e91c8ae8a1f93b45f1b
#
_cell.length_a   1.000
_cell.length_b   1.000
_cell.length_c   1.000
_cell.angle_alpha   90.00
_cell.angle_beta   90.00
_cell.angle_gamma   90.00
#
_symmetry.space_group_name_H-M   'P 1'
#
loop_
_entity.id
_entity.type
_entity.pdbx_description
1 polymer ?
#
loop_
_entity_poly.entity_id
_entity_poly.type
_entity_poly.pdbx_seq_one_letter_code
_entity_poly.pdbx_strand_id
1 'polypeptide(L)'
;MQKNFIFILLVTLTLNMCAQSINLFPVQTTIENGTIEGNYDTKTDVQKYFGIPFAKPPVGELRWKAPQAVDNWNYVKETKKFSARPIQAIVFGDMNSRSNGLSEDCLYLNVWTPAKRNTKNLPVLVYFYGGGNYAGDASEPRYDGESMAKKGIVVITCNYRLNIFGFFVHPELSAETSYKSSGNYGLLDQLAALKWVQKNIAAFGGDPKHVTIAGESAGSIDVSYQMASPLSKGLFIGAIGESGAGINPTMGATTLQEAEKAGSSFGIKAGYTSLAQLRALSTKDLYELYNESKVRQMPVIVDNYFLLKKMPDVFNAKEQA
;
A
#
# COMPACT_ATOMS: atom_id res chain seq x y z
N MET A 1 -82.57 -2.99 -29.06
CA MET A 1 -81.71 -3.81 -28.15
C MET A 1 -80.30 -3.87 -28.77
N GLN A 2 -79.43 -2.98 -28.27
CA GLN A 2 -78.01 -2.95 -28.68
C GLN A 2 -77.19 -3.73 -27.64
N LYS A 3 -76.52 -4.76 -28.07
CA LYS A 3 -75.60 -5.53 -27.22
C LYS A 3 -74.20 -4.93 -27.36
N ASN A 4 -73.73 -4.33 -26.25
CA ASN A 4 -72.35 -3.84 -26.13
C ASN A 4 -71.43 -5.04 -25.83
N PHE A 5 -70.50 -5.34 -26.72
CA PHE A 5 -69.38 -6.26 -26.48
C PHE A 5 -68.22 -5.44 -25.87
N ILE A 6 -67.90 -5.73 -24.63
CA ILE A 6 -66.69 -5.22 -23.95
C ILE A 6 -65.52 -6.16 -24.33
N PHE A 7 -64.57 -5.63 -25.07
CA PHE A 7 -63.29 -6.33 -25.36
C PHE A 7 -62.32 -6.04 -24.19
N ILE A 8 -62.02 -7.06 -23.37
CA ILE A 8 -61.00 -6.98 -22.37
C ILE A 8 -59.66 -7.33 -23.00
N LEU A 9 -58.82 -6.32 -23.18
CA LEU A 9 -57.44 -6.47 -23.69
C LEU A 9 -56.55 -6.88 -22.51
N LEU A 10 -56.16 -8.15 -22.43
CA LEU A 10 -55.15 -8.65 -21.46
C LEU A 10 -53.79 -8.22 -21.95
N VAL A 11 -53.21 -7.18 -21.36
CA VAL A 11 -51.81 -6.81 -21.55
C VAL A 11 -50.96 -7.68 -20.63
N THR A 12 -50.34 -8.72 -21.15
CA THR A 12 -49.32 -9.51 -20.45
C THR A 12 -48.00 -8.71 -20.44
N LEU A 13 -47.71 -8.01 -19.34
CA LEU A 13 -46.38 -7.46 -19.08
C LEU A 13 -45.43 -8.63 -18.79
N THR A 14 -44.63 -9.02 -19.78
CA THR A 14 -43.46 -9.87 -19.55
C THR A 14 -42.37 -9.04 -18.88
N LEU A 15 -42.25 -9.16 -17.58
CA LEU A 15 -41.08 -8.68 -16.82
C LEU A 15 -39.87 -9.52 -17.23
N ASN A 16 -39.08 -9.03 -18.16
CA ASN A 16 -37.72 -9.51 -18.38
C ASN A 16 -36.87 -9.10 -17.15
N MET A 17 -36.90 -9.92 -16.11
CA MET A 17 -35.86 -9.87 -15.08
C MET A 17 -34.54 -10.31 -15.75
N CYS A 18 -33.74 -9.34 -16.14
CA CYS A 18 -32.36 -9.56 -16.50
C CYS A 18 -31.67 -10.07 -15.24
N ALA A 19 -31.60 -11.39 -15.06
CA ALA A 19 -30.80 -11.99 -14.02
C ALA A 19 -29.35 -11.59 -14.29
N GLN A 20 -28.83 -10.61 -13.55
CA GLN A 20 -27.41 -10.34 -13.54
C GLN A 20 -26.73 -11.62 -13.09
N SER A 21 -26.00 -12.26 -13.98
CA SER A 21 -25.24 -13.46 -13.66
C SER A 21 -24.23 -13.08 -12.56
N ILE A 22 -24.39 -13.71 -11.38
CA ILE A 22 -23.44 -13.59 -10.28
C ILE A 22 -22.17 -14.28 -10.76
N ASN A 23 -21.12 -13.50 -11.05
CA ASN A 23 -19.82 -14.02 -11.50
C ASN A 23 -18.80 -14.11 -10.37
N LEU A 24 -19.17 -13.67 -9.16
CA LEU A 24 -18.27 -13.63 -8.00
C LEU A 24 -18.73 -14.65 -6.95
N PHE A 25 -17.84 -15.55 -6.57
CA PHE A 25 -18.06 -16.56 -5.53
C PHE A 25 -17.04 -16.38 -4.40
N PRO A 26 -17.41 -16.63 -3.14
CA PRO A 26 -16.46 -16.57 -2.03
C PRO A 26 -15.39 -17.64 -2.19
N VAL A 27 -14.15 -17.27 -1.89
CA VAL A 27 -13.01 -18.20 -1.85
C VAL A 27 -12.17 -17.90 -0.62
N GLN A 28 -11.83 -18.97 0.13
CA GLN A 28 -11.05 -18.84 1.37
C GLN A 28 -9.62 -19.30 1.18
N THR A 29 -8.72 -18.61 1.88
CA THR A 29 -7.29 -18.92 1.95
C THR A 29 -6.80 -18.69 3.38
N THR A 30 -5.95 -19.58 3.88
CA THR A 30 -5.33 -19.45 5.21
C THR A 30 -3.93 -18.86 5.05
N ILE A 31 -3.68 -17.77 5.75
CA ILE A 31 -2.40 -17.08 5.86
C ILE A 31 -1.85 -17.19 7.29
N GLU A 32 -0.63 -16.66 7.54
CA GLU A 32 0.03 -16.73 8.87
C GLU A 32 -0.91 -16.29 10.01
N ASN A 33 -1.71 -15.26 9.80
CA ASN A 33 -2.54 -14.64 10.86
C ASN A 33 -3.94 -15.25 11.01
N GLY A 34 -4.41 -16.06 10.05
CA GLY A 34 -5.74 -16.67 10.08
C GLY A 34 -6.36 -16.86 8.70
N THR A 35 -7.62 -17.22 8.65
CA THR A 35 -8.33 -17.44 7.40
C THR A 35 -8.92 -16.12 6.88
N ILE A 36 -8.77 -15.88 5.59
CA ILE A 36 -9.35 -14.75 4.86
C ILE A 36 -10.30 -15.26 3.77
N GLU A 37 -11.28 -14.43 3.41
CA GLU A 37 -12.23 -14.73 2.35
C GLU A 37 -12.26 -13.60 1.32
N GLY A 38 -11.87 -13.92 0.10
CA GLY A 38 -11.94 -13.07 -1.07
C GLY A 38 -13.04 -13.49 -2.04
N ASN A 39 -12.90 -13.07 -3.28
CA ASN A 39 -13.82 -13.40 -4.39
C ASN A 39 -13.10 -14.18 -5.48
N TYR A 40 -13.75 -15.22 -5.98
CA TYR A 40 -13.41 -15.85 -7.25
C TYR A 40 -14.33 -15.30 -8.35
N ASP A 41 -13.75 -14.72 -9.37
CA ASP A 41 -14.43 -14.19 -10.54
C ASP A 41 -14.40 -15.21 -11.67
N THR A 42 -15.55 -15.87 -11.93
CA THR A 42 -15.66 -16.92 -12.94
C THR A 42 -15.52 -16.42 -14.37
N LYS A 43 -15.78 -15.11 -14.59
CA LYS A 43 -15.62 -14.48 -15.91
C LYS A 43 -14.16 -14.30 -16.29
N THR A 44 -13.31 -14.03 -15.31
CA THR A 44 -11.91 -13.74 -15.53
C THR A 44 -10.97 -14.87 -15.12
N ASP A 45 -11.49 -15.88 -14.42
CA ASP A 45 -10.75 -17.00 -13.82
C ASP A 45 -9.65 -16.52 -12.86
N VAL A 46 -9.96 -15.46 -12.07
CA VAL A 46 -9.04 -14.82 -11.12
C VAL A 46 -9.66 -14.81 -9.73
N GLN A 47 -8.87 -15.19 -8.73
CA GLN A 47 -9.20 -14.95 -7.32
C GLN A 47 -8.65 -13.58 -6.89
N LYS A 48 -9.46 -12.85 -6.14
CA LYS A 48 -9.21 -11.46 -5.72
C LYS A 48 -9.39 -11.35 -4.22
N TYR A 49 -8.37 -10.85 -3.54
CA TYR A 49 -8.40 -10.57 -2.11
C TYR A 49 -7.99 -9.12 -1.90
N PHE A 50 -8.84 -8.31 -1.30
CA PHE A 50 -8.63 -6.87 -1.13
C PHE A 50 -8.68 -6.48 0.34
N GLY A 51 -7.80 -5.57 0.73
CA GLY A 51 -7.75 -5.08 2.11
C GLY A 51 -7.22 -6.11 3.10
N ILE A 52 -6.20 -6.87 2.73
CA ILE A 52 -5.52 -7.79 3.65
C ILE A 52 -4.57 -6.97 4.54
N PRO A 53 -4.72 -6.96 5.88
CA PRO A 53 -3.80 -6.25 6.75
C PRO A 53 -2.42 -6.93 6.76
N PHE A 54 -1.35 -6.17 6.54
CA PHE A 54 0.03 -6.65 6.64
C PHE A 54 0.79 -6.08 7.84
N ALA A 55 0.24 -5.04 8.48
CA ALA A 55 0.74 -4.46 9.72
C ALA A 55 -0.43 -3.93 10.57
N LYS A 56 -0.17 -3.71 11.88
CA LYS A 56 -1.15 -3.05 12.77
C LYS A 56 -1.43 -1.63 12.30
N PRO A 57 -2.66 -1.10 12.53
CA PRO A 57 -2.98 0.28 12.27
C PRO A 57 -1.97 1.24 12.92
N PRO A 58 -1.29 2.11 12.15
CA PRO A 58 -0.28 3.03 12.67
C PRO A 58 -0.92 4.30 13.26
N VAL A 59 -1.82 4.13 14.21
CA VAL A 59 -2.63 5.18 14.83
C VAL A 59 -2.24 5.41 16.30
N GLY A 60 -2.54 6.57 16.84
CA GLY A 60 -2.28 6.89 18.24
C GLY A 60 -0.80 6.71 18.60
N GLU A 61 -0.50 5.87 19.57
CA GLU A 61 0.86 5.58 20.01
C GLU A 61 1.74 4.89 18.93
N LEU A 62 1.12 4.30 17.90
CA LEU A 62 1.83 3.71 16.78
C LEU A 62 2.09 4.70 15.64
N ARG A 63 1.55 5.93 15.70
CA ARG A 63 1.88 6.99 14.76
C ARG A 63 3.38 7.28 14.83
N TRP A 64 4.06 7.27 13.66
CA TRP A 64 5.51 7.44 13.52
C TRP A 64 6.33 6.34 14.23
N LYS A 65 5.81 5.12 14.24
CA LYS A 65 6.60 3.92 14.59
C LYS A 65 6.75 3.01 13.37
N ALA A 66 7.78 2.19 13.38
CA ALA A 66 7.94 1.12 12.40
C ALA A 66 6.69 0.22 12.41
N PRO A 67 6.28 -0.35 11.26
CA PRO A 67 5.10 -1.21 11.19
C PRO A 67 5.22 -2.39 12.16
N GLN A 68 4.15 -2.66 12.89
CA GLN A 68 4.05 -3.73 13.87
C GLN A 68 3.30 -4.93 13.30
N ALA A 69 3.63 -6.15 13.77
CA ALA A 69 2.98 -7.37 13.32
C ALA A 69 1.48 -7.36 13.63
N VAL A 70 0.69 -7.86 12.70
CA VAL A 70 -0.77 -8.03 12.85
C VAL A 70 -1.05 -9.12 13.89
N ASP A 71 -2.07 -8.93 14.71
CA ASP A 71 -2.53 -9.96 15.65
C ASP A 71 -3.25 -11.08 14.89
N ASN A 72 -3.12 -12.31 15.39
CA ASN A 72 -3.82 -13.46 14.82
C ASN A 72 -5.32 -13.39 15.11
N TRP A 73 -6.12 -13.97 14.23
CA TRP A 73 -7.56 -14.09 14.38
C TRP A 73 -8.03 -15.54 14.17
N ASN A 74 -9.15 -15.91 14.78
CA ASN A 74 -9.72 -17.26 14.75
C ASN A 74 -11.08 -17.35 14.01
N TYR A 75 -11.41 -16.31 13.25
CA TYR A 75 -12.61 -16.23 12.41
C TYR A 75 -12.20 -16.06 10.95
N VAL A 76 -13.17 -16.14 10.03
CA VAL A 76 -12.93 -15.81 8.62
C VAL A 76 -13.04 -14.30 8.42
N LYS A 77 -11.91 -13.66 8.09
CA LYS A 77 -11.87 -12.21 7.82
C LYS A 77 -12.24 -11.95 6.36
N GLU A 78 -13.25 -11.14 6.13
CA GLU A 78 -13.58 -10.70 4.78
C GLU A 78 -12.50 -9.78 4.18
N THR A 79 -12.07 -10.12 2.95
CA THR A 79 -11.09 -9.37 2.16
C THR A 79 -11.62 -9.15 0.73
N LYS A 80 -12.84 -8.61 0.65
CA LYS A 80 -13.60 -8.44 -0.60
C LYS A 80 -13.64 -7.00 -1.10
N LYS A 81 -13.14 -6.05 -0.30
CA LYS A 81 -13.17 -4.60 -0.59
C LYS A 81 -11.82 -3.99 -0.35
N PHE A 82 -11.46 -3.01 -1.16
CA PHE A 82 -10.27 -2.20 -0.89
C PHE A 82 -10.40 -1.49 0.47
N SER A 83 -9.29 -1.40 1.19
CA SER A 83 -9.18 -0.65 2.43
C SER A 83 -9.25 0.87 2.21
N ALA A 84 -9.21 1.63 3.28
CA ALA A 84 -8.93 3.05 3.21
C ALA A 84 -7.52 3.29 2.63
N ARG A 85 -7.38 4.36 1.85
CA ARG A 85 -6.08 4.84 1.38
C ARG A 85 -5.41 5.73 2.42
N PRO A 86 -4.10 5.93 2.35
CA PRO A 86 -3.37 6.85 3.23
C PRO A 86 -3.93 8.27 3.15
N ILE A 87 -3.80 9.02 4.24
CA ILE A 87 -4.22 10.43 4.32
C ILE A 87 -3.47 11.26 3.28
N GLN A 88 -4.22 11.91 2.43
CA GLN A 88 -3.70 12.70 1.29
C GLN A 88 -4.77 13.62 0.71
N ALA A 89 -4.35 14.63 -0.09
CA ALA A 89 -5.25 15.36 -0.97
C ALA A 89 -5.28 14.73 -2.37
N ILE A 90 -6.28 15.08 -3.16
CA ILE A 90 -6.29 14.81 -4.60
C ILE A 90 -5.41 15.89 -5.24
N VAL A 91 -4.25 15.49 -5.75
CA VAL A 91 -3.23 16.41 -6.29
C VAL A 91 -2.99 16.23 -7.79
N PHE A 92 -3.32 15.05 -8.32
CA PHE A 92 -3.24 14.75 -9.74
C PHE A 92 -4.64 14.52 -10.31
N GLY A 93 -4.94 15.12 -11.47
CA GLY A 93 -6.28 15.08 -12.07
C GLY A 93 -6.71 13.69 -12.59
N ASP A 94 -5.78 12.75 -12.69
CA ASP A 94 -5.99 11.39 -13.17
C ASP A 94 -6.09 10.34 -12.03
N MET A 95 -6.05 10.77 -10.77
CA MET A 95 -6.24 9.89 -9.61
C MET A 95 -7.67 9.36 -9.55
N ASN A 96 -7.81 8.04 -9.60
CA ASN A 96 -9.11 7.35 -9.57
C ASN A 96 -9.10 6.22 -8.54
N SER A 97 -9.36 6.54 -7.29
CA SER A 97 -9.32 5.61 -6.18
C SER A 97 -10.62 4.80 -6.06
N ARG A 98 -10.49 3.51 -5.81
CA ARG A 98 -11.59 2.60 -5.44
C ARG A 98 -11.64 2.31 -3.93
N SER A 99 -10.81 2.99 -3.15
CA SER A 99 -10.76 2.85 -1.69
C SER A 99 -12.04 3.33 -1.02
N ASN A 100 -12.28 2.86 0.20
CA ASN A 100 -13.46 3.25 1.00
C ASN A 100 -13.26 4.54 1.83
N GLY A 101 -12.27 5.37 1.48
CA GLY A 101 -12.00 6.63 2.14
C GLY A 101 -10.53 6.83 2.48
N LEU A 102 -10.25 7.76 3.39
CA LEU A 102 -8.92 8.15 3.89
C LEU A 102 -8.77 7.73 5.34
N SER A 103 -7.64 7.14 5.73
CA SER A 103 -7.36 6.80 7.13
C SER A 103 -5.85 6.72 7.38
N GLU A 104 -5.41 6.95 8.62
CA GLU A 104 -4.08 6.50 9.07
C GLU A 104 -4.02 4.97 9.15
N ASP A 105 -5.15 4.30 9.45
CA ASP A 105 -5.29 2.86 9.33
C ASP A 105 -5.37 2.47 7.84
N CYS A 106 -4.21 2.37 7.20
CA CYS A 106 -4.08 2.18 5.75
C CYS A 106 -3.13 1.03 5.36
N LEU A 107 -2.52 0.32 6.30
CA LEU A 107 -1.49 -0.69 6.01
C LEU A 107 -2.10 -2.02 5.57
N TYR A 108 -2.63 -2.01 4.36
CA TYR A 108 -3.32 -3.11 3.71
C TYR A 108 -2.76 -3.36 2.30
N LEU A 109 -2.83 -4.61 1.86
CA LEU A 109 -2.45 -5.01 0.51
C LEU A 109 -3.60 -5.75 -0.18
N ASN A 110 -3.48 -5.89 -1.49
CA ASN A 110 -4.41 -6.58 -2.36
C ASN A 110 -3.68 -7.68 -3.13
N VAL A 111 -4.35 -8.80 -3.39
CA VAL A 111 -3.79 -9.93 -4.14
C VAL A 111 -4.74 -10.34 -5.26
N TRP A 112 -4.20 -10.48 -6.46
CA TRP A 112 -4.85 -11.14 -7.59
C TRP A 112 -4.05 -12.40 -7.94
N THR A 113 -4.71 -13.53 -8.04
CA THR A 113 -4.05 -14.79 -8.39
C THR A 113 -4.90 -15.60 -9.38
N PRO A 114 -4.29 -16.35 -10.32
CA PRO A 114 -5.03 -17.27 -11.17
C PRO A 114 -5.82 -18.29 -10.35
N ALA A 115 -7.06 -18.56 -10.74
CA ALA A 115 -7.93 -19.45 -9.99
C ALA A 115 -7.67 -20.94 -10.24
N LYS A 116 -6.82 -21.29 -11.19
CA LYS A 116 -6.53 -22.70 -11.54
C LYS A 116 -6.01 -23.44 -10.31
N ARG A 117 -6.81 -24.43 -9.87
CA ARG A 117 -6.41 -25.32 -8.76
C ARG A 117 -5.08 -26.00 -9.11
N ASN A 118 -4.20 -26.12 -8.12
CA ASN A 118 -2.86 -26.72 -8.21
C ASN A 118 -1.79 -25.93 -8.99
N THR A 119 -2.03 -24.69 -9.36
CA THR A 119 -0.94 -23.83 -9.85
C THR A 119 -0.07 -23.41 -8.66
N LYS A 120 1.19 -23.78 -8.70
CA LYS A 120 2.19 -23.48 -7.65
C LYS A 120 3.41 -22.84 -8.30
N ASN A 121 4.18 -22.13 -7.50
CA ASN A 121 5.43 -21.51 -7.90
C ASN A 121 5.27 -20.48 -9.04
N LEU A 122 4.13 -19.75 -9.02
CA LEU A 122 3.92 -18.67 -9.97
C LEU A 122 4.84 -17.48 -9.66
N PRO A 123 5.31 -16.77 -10.68
CA PRO A 123 6.02 -15.51 -10.47
C PRO A 123 5.11 -14.50 -9.74
N VAL A 124 5.73 -13.69 -8.90
CA VAL A 124 5.05 -12.72 -8.04
C VAL A 124 5.50 -11.32 -8.42
N LEU A 125 4.56 -10.40 -8.61
CA LEU A 125 4.80 -8.99 -8.84
C LEU A 125 4.24 -8.19 -7.66
N VAL A 126 5.10 -7.42 -6.98
CA VAL A 126 4.71 -6.46 -5.94
C VAL A 126 4.86 -5.06 -6.51
N TYR A 127 3.77 -4.30 -6.55
CA TYR A 127 3.74 -2.98 -7.16
C TYR A 127 3.61 -1.86 -6.12
N PHE A 128 4.52 -0.89 -6.17
CA PHE A 128 4.49 0.34 -5.40
C PHE A 128 4.01 1.48 -6.28
N TYR A 129 2.91 2.11 -5.90
CA TYR A 129 2.35 3.23 -6.66
C TYR A 129 3.22 4.49 -6.56
N GLY A 130 3.09 5.39 -7.51
CA GLY A 130 3.72 6.70 -7.50
C GLY A 130 2.91 7.77 -6.76
N GLY A 131 3.27 9.03 -7.00
CA GLY A 131 2.59 10.18 -6.38
C GLY A 131 3.45 10.93 -5.37
N GLY A 132 4.77 10.94 -5.56
CA GLY A 132 5.71 11.79 -4.82
C GLY A 132 5.84 11.45 -3.33
N ASN A 133 5.43 10.26 -2.90
CA ASN A 133 5.31 9.88 -1.49
C ASN A 133 4.40 10.82 -0.65
N TYR A 134 3.49 11.54 -1.32
CA TYR A 134 2.45 12.37 -0.66
C TYR A 134 1.04 12.12 -1.18
N ALA A 135 0.89 11.37 -2.27
CA ALA A 135 -0.39 10.94 -2.85
C ALA A 135 -0.27 9.53 -3.46
N GLY A 136 -1.38 8.94 -3.87
CA GLY A 136 -1.46 7.62 -4.49
C GLY A 136 -2.12 6.58 -3.60
N ASP A 137 -2.54 5.46 -4.21
CA ASP A 137 -3.19 4.38 -3.47
C ASP A 137 -3.18 3.08 -4.27
N ALA A 138 -3.12 1.98 -3.54
CA ALA A 138 -3.06 0.62 -4.09
C ALA A 138 -4.37 0.13 -4.74
N SER A 139 -5.44 0.92 -4.70
CA SER A 139 -6.74 0.58 -5.26
C SER A 139 -7.01 1.20 -6.64
N GLU A 140 -6.11 2.04 -7.16
CA GLU A 140 -6.31 2.68 -8.45
C GLU A 140 -6.42 1.64 -9.59
N PRO A 141 -7.38 1.82 -10.53
CA PRO A 141 -7.58 0.88 -11.64
C PRO A 141 -6.35 0.64 -12.50
N ARG A 142 -5.46 1.64 -12.61
CA ARG A 142 -4.22 1.52 -13.39
C ARG A 142 -3.25 0.47 -12.84
N TYR A 143 -3.37 0.12 -11.55
CA TYR A 143 -2.56 -0.89 -10.87
C TYR A 143 -3.28 -2.22 -10.67
N ASP A 144 -4.47 -2.40 -11.30
CA ASP A 144 -5.26 -3.61 -11.16
C ASP A 144 -4.52 -4.84 -11.70
N GLY A 145 -4.36 -5.85 -10.83
CA GLY A 145 -3.58 -7.04 -11.13
C GLY A 145 -4.26 -8.09 -12.00
N GLU A 146 -5.55 -7.93 -12.33
CA GLU A 146 -6.32 -8.96 -13.02
C GLU A 146 -5.71 -9.37 -14.36
N SER A 147 -5.28 -8.40 -15.16
CA SER A 147 -4.69 -8.66 -16.48
C SER A 147 -3.42 -9.50 -16.43
N MET A 148 -2.59 -9.27 -15.40
CA MET A 148 -1.37 -10.05 -15.15
C MET A 148 -1.70 -11.42 -14.54
N ALA A 149 -2.68 -11.49 -13.64
CA ALA A 149 -3.13 -12.75 -13.06
C ALA A 149 -3.63 -13.73 -14.14
N LYS A 150 -4.38 -13.25 -15.13
CA LYS A 150 -4.77 -14.06 -16.31
C LYS A 150 -3.58 -14.63 -17.08
N LYS A 151 -2.41 -14.02 -16.97
CA LYS A 151 -1.16 -14.48 -17.62
C LYS A 151 -0.33 -15.39 -16.72
N GLY A 152 -0.82 -15.75 -15.54
CA GLY A 152 -0.12 -16.65 -14.62
C GLY A 152 0.83 -15.96 -13.64
N ILE A 153 0.62 -14.69 -13.33
CA ILE A 153 1.42 -13.93 -12.37
C ILE A 153 0.55 -13.64 -11.14
N VAL A 154 1.06 -13.87 -9.93
CA VAL A 154 0.42 -13.38 -8.71
C VAL A 154 0.80 -11.92 -8.53
N VAL A 155 -0.19 -11.04 -8.46
CA VAL A 155 0.04 -9.58 -8.36
C VAL A 155 -0.38 -9.08 -6.99
N ILE A 156 0.46 -8.24 -6.42
CA ILE A 156 0.23 -7.57 -5.15
C ILE A 156 0.34 -6.05 -5.36
N THR A 157 -0.62 -5.29 -4.84
CA THR A 157 -0.49 -3.86 -4.60
C THR A 157 -0.59 -3.60 -3.11
N CYS A 158 0.19 -2.68 -2.57
CA CYS A 158 0.14 -2.36 -1.14
C CYS A 158 0.08 -0.86 -0.90
N ASN A 159 -0.70 -0.46 0.10
CA ASN A 159 -0.63 0.88 0.64
C ASN A 159 0.61 1.04 1.52
N TYR A 160 1.13 2.24 1.61
CA TYR A 160 2.18 2.63 2.53
C TYR A 160 1.93 4.07 2.99
N ARG A 161 2.40 4.42 4.18
CA ARG A 161 2.20 5.76 4.73
C ARG A 161 2.88 6.82 3.88
N LEU A 162 2.20 7.95 3.73
CA LEU A 162 2.61 9.07 2.88
C LEU A 162 2.88 10.33 3.72
N ASN A 163 3.49 11.32 3.11
CA ASN A 163 3.64 12.68 3.62
C ASN A 163 4.13 12.72 5.10
N ILE A 164 3.57 13.57 5.93
CA ILE A 164 3.95 13.68 7.35
C ILE A 164 3.73 12.37 8.13
N PHE A 165 2.75 11.55 7.74
CA PHE A 165 2.48 10.28 8.42
C PHE A 165 3.52 9.20 8.12
N GLY A 166 4.13 9.24 6.90
CA GLY A 166 5.09 8.25 6.42
C GLY A 166 6.55 8.66 6.50
N PHE A 167 6.85 9.97 6.59
CA PHE A 167 8.22 10.44 6.40
C PHE A 167 8.65 11.54 7.40
N PHE A 168 7.88 11.77 8.46
CA PHE A 168 8.24 12.74 9.49
C PHE A 168 9.45 12.28 10.30
N VAL A 169 10.40 13.19 10.52
CA VAL A 169 11.62 12.95 11.27
C VAL A 169 11.68 13.94 12.45
N HIS A 170 12.00 13.45 13.63
CA HIS A 170 12.11 14.28 14.82
C HIS A 170 13.12 13.67 15.81
N PRO A 171 13.95 14.46 16.53
CA PRO A 171 14.93 13.90 17.44
C PRO A 171 14.32 13.07 18.58
N GLU A 172 13.15 13.44 19.10
CA GLU A 172 12.45 12.64 20.10
C GLU A 172 11.98 11.29 19.52
N LEU A 173 11.54 11.24 18.24
CA LEU A 173 11.23 9.99 17.55
C LEU A 173 12.46 9.10 17.41
N SER A 174 13.60 9.68 17.05
CA SER A 174 14.86 8.94 16.95
C SER A 174 15.29 8.39 18.31
N ALA A 175 15.06 9.14 19.38
CA ALA A 175 15.36 8.71 20.74
C ALA A 175 14.50 7.52 21.20
N GLU A 176 13.25 7.38 20.71
CA GLU A 176 12.34 6.28 21.04
C GLU A 176 12.79 4.93 20.46
N THR A 177 13.61 4.92 19.41
CA THR A 177 13.99 3.69 18.70
C THR A 177 15.33 3.12 19.20
N SER A 178 15.49 1.80 19.15
CA SER A 178 16.75 1.14 19.48
C SER A 178 17.87 1.46 18.48
N TYR A 179 17.51 1.74 17.22
CA TYR A 179 18.42 2.08 16.14
C TYR A 179 18.69 3.61 16.03
N LYS A 180 18.16 4.40 16.98
CA LYS A 180 18.42 5.86 17.12
C LYS A 180 18.18 6.65 15.83
N SER A 181 17.07 6.32 15.14
CA SER A 181 16.63 7.02 13.94
C SER A 181 15.11 7.07 13.83
N SER A 182 14.60 7.97 12.97
CA SER A 182 13.18 8.16 12.69
C SER A 182 12.99 8.52 11.22
N GLY A 183 11.74 8.52 10.72
CA GLY A 183 11.43 8.72 9.31
C GLY A 183 11.43 7.40 8.51
N ASN A 184 11.37 7.51 7.18
CA ASN A 184 11.32 6.36 6.26
C ASN A 184 10.19 5.34 6.55
N TYR A 185 9.15 5.71 7.33
CA TYR A 185 8.11 4.76 7.74
C TYR A 185 7.33 4.21 6.54
N GLY A 186 7.12 5.02 5.49
CA GLY A 186 6.51 4.55 4.23
C GLY A 186 7.35 3.47 3.56
N LEU A 187 8.68 3.60 3.55
CA LEU A 187 9.59 2.58 3.01
C LEU A 187 9.65 1.33 3.91
N LEU A 188 9.55 1.52 5.23
CA LEU A 188 9.42 0.40 6.18
C LEU A 188 8.08 -0.33 6.03
N ASP A 189 7.00 0.37 5.64
CA ASP A 189 5.71 -0.25 5.34
C ASP A 189 5.81 -1.13 4.09
N GLN A 190 6.47 -0.66 3.03
CA GLN A 190 6.77 -1.45 1.83
C GLN A 190 7.63 -2.68 2.18
N LEU A 191 8.65 -2.52 3.01
CA LEU A 191 9.45 -3.62 3.53
C LEU A 191 8.60 -4.65 4.30
N ALA A 192 7.65 -4.18 5.13
CA ALA A 192 6.74 -5.07 5.85
C ALA A 192 5.82 -5.84 4.90
N ALA A 193 5.32 -5.19 3.83
CA ALA A 193 4.56 -5.86 2.78
C ALA A 193 5.41 -6.93 2.06
N LEU A 194 6.67 -6.66 1.75
CA LEU A 194 7.58 -7.66 1.18
C LEU A 194 7.82 -8.84 2.12
N LYS A 195 8.00 -8.59 3.41
CA LYS A 195 8.11 -9.66 4.42
C LYS A 195 6.82 -10.48 4.54
N TRP A 196 5.65 -9.82 4.42
CA TRP A 196 4.37 -10.51 4.36
C TRP A 196 4.28 -11.43 3.12
N VAL A 197 4.75 -10.96 1.96
CA VAL A 197 4.81 -11.76 0.73
C VAL A 197 5.65 -13.01 0.94
N GLN A 198 6.85 -12.91 1.50
CA GLN A 198 7.71 -14.05 1.77
C GLN A 198 7.04 -15.13 2.63
N LYS A 199 6.22 -14.74 3.59
CA LYS A 199 5.54 -15.66 4.50
C LYS A 199 4.26 -16.28 3.94
N ASN A 200 3.53 -15.53 3.11
CA ASN A 200 2.13 -15.86 2.80
C ASN A 200 1.85 -16.17 1.32
N ILE A 201 2.71 -15.74 0.38
CA ILE A 201 2.34 -15.77 -1.03
C ILE A 201 2.17 -17.18 -1.60
N ALA A 202 2.79 -18.19 -0.98
CA ALA A 202 2.61 -19.59 -1.35
C ALA A 202 1.15 -20.07 -1.17
N ALA A 203 0.41 -19.49 -0.22
CA ALA A 203 -1.02 -19.79 -0.03
C ALA A 203 -1.89 -19.30 -1.20
N PHE A 204 -1.37 -18.40 -2.02
CA PHE A 204 -2.00 -17.88 -3.24
C PHE A 204 -1.39 -18.48 -4.51
N GLY A 205 -0.54 -19.49 -4.40
CA GLY A 205 0.12 -20.17 -5.52
C GLY A 205 1.39 -19.46 -6.01
N GLY A 206 1.81 -18.35 -5.42
CA GLY A 206 3.02 -17.64 -5.76
C GLY A 206 4.28 -18.28 -5.19
N ASP A 207 5.42 -18.04 -5.83
CA ASP A 207 6.73 -18.49 -5.35
C ASP A 207 7.44 -17.34 -4.59
N PRO A 208 7.66 -17.46 -3.29
CA PRO A 208 8.38 -16.44 -2.53
C PRO A 208 9.83 -16.24 -3.01
N LYS A 209 10.40 -17.19 -3.77
CA LYS A 209 11.74 -17.08 -4.37
C LYS A 209 11.74 -16.37 -5.73
N HIS A 210 10.58 -16.14 -6.34
CA HIS A 210 10.42 -15.48 -7.64
C HIS A 210 9.60 -14.21 -7.52
N VAL A 211 10.00 -13.33 -6.61
CA VAL A 211 9.37 -12.02 -6.38
C VAL A 211 10.09 -10.95 -7.18
N THR A 212 9.34 -10.18 -7.95
CA THR A 212 9.79 -8.94 -8.61
C THR A 212 9.06 -7.77 -7.99
N ILE A 213 9.77 -6.72 -7.61
CA ILE A 213 9.20 -5.45 -7.19
C ILE A 213 9.12 -4.51 -8.39
N ALA A 214 8.07 -3.71 -8.47
CA ALA A 214 7.87 -2.73 -9.52
C ALA A 214 7.26 -1.44 -8.96
N GLY A 215 7.46 -0.33 -9.66
CA GLY A 215 6.84 0.93 -9.28
C GLY A 215 7.01 2.00 -10.34
N GLU A 216 6.15 2.99 -10.31
CA GLU A 216 6.14 4.13 -11.21
C GLU A 216 6.43 5.43 -10.43
N SER A 217 7.15 6.38 -11.04
CA SER A 217 7.47 7.69 -10.46
C SER A 217 8.13 7.56 -9.08
N ALA A 218 7.53 8.10 -8.02
CA ALA A 218 8.00 7.90 -6.64
C ALA A 218 8.08 6.43 -6.26
N GLY A 219 7.14 5.58 -6.70
CA GLY A 219 7.20 4.14 -6.48
C GLY A 219 8.41 3.49 -7.14
N SER A 220 8.85 3.97 -8.31
CA SER A 220 10.10 3.55 -8.95
C SER A 220 11.35 3.98 -8.17
N ILE A 221 11.32 5.17 -7.59
CA ILE A 221 12.37 5.66 -6.69
C ILE A 221 12.40 4.80 -5.42
N ASP A 222 11.23 4.46 -4.88
CA ASP A 222 11.12 3.57 -3.71
C ASP A 222 11.62 2.15 -4.00
N VAL A 223 11.36 1.60 -5.22
CA VAL A 223 11.99 0.36 -5.70
C VAL A 223 13.52 0.45 -5.57
N SER A 224 14.11 1.56 -6.02
CA SER A 224 15.55 1.77 -5.90
C SER A 224 16.01 1.87 -4.44
N TYR A 225 15.22 2.46 -3.54
CA TYR A 225 15.50 2.49 -2.09
C TYR A 225 15.39 1.10 -1.46
N GLN A 226 14.41 0.28 -1.87
CA GLN A 226 14.35 -1.12 -1.43
C GLN A 226 15.58 -1.91 -1.90
N MET A 227 16.05 -1.69 -3.13
CA MET A 227 17.30 -2.30 -3.61
C MET A 227 18.53 -1.83 -2.82
N ALA A 228 18.56 -0.58 -2.34
CA ALA A 228 19.65 -0.04 -1.56
C ALA A 228 19.62 -0.42 -0.07
N SER A 229 18.51 -0.95 0.41
CA SER A 229 18.33 -1.29 1.82
C SER A 229 18.84 -2.69 2.14
N PRO A 230 19.76 -2.87 3.11
CA PRO A 230 20.19 -4.19 3.54
C PRO A 230 19.04 -4.99 4.18
N LEU A 231 17.99 -4.34 4.66
CA LEU A 231 16.82 -4.98 5.26
C LEU A 231 15.95 -5.70 4.23
N SER A 232 16.07 -5.33 2.96
CA SER A 232 15.30 -5.93 1.85
C SER A 232 16.04 -7.08 1.16
N LYS A 233 17.25 -7.38 1.59
CA LYS A 233 18.08 -8.43 0.99
C LYS A 233 17.40 -9.79 1.01
N GLY A 234 17.29 -10.41 -0.17
CA GLY A 234 16.68 -11.74 -0.34
C GLY A 234 15.15 -11.75 -0.36
N LEU A 235 14.48 -10.58 -0.32
CA LEU A 235 13.02 -10.50 -0.41
C LEU A 235 12.49 -10.45 -1.85
N PHE A 236 13.35 -10.18 -2.83
CA PHE A 236 13.03 -10.18 -4.26
C PHE A 236 14.27 -10.55 -5.08
N ILE A 237 14.05 -10.94 -6.33
CA ILE A 237 15.11 -11.29 -7.30
C ILE A 237 15.12 -10.37 -8.52
N GLY A 238 14.11 -9.51 -8.67
CA GLY A 238 13.98 -8.59 -9.80
C GLY A 238 13.38 -7.28 -9.38
N ALA A 239 13.69 -6.21 -10.11
CA ALA A 239 13.19 -4.87 -9.88
C ALA A 239 12.87 -4.18 -11.20
N ILE A 240 11.74 -3.51 -11.30
CA ILE A 240 11.27 -2.75 -12.45
C ILE A 240 10.98 -1.32 -12.00
N GLY A 241 11.67 -0.35 -12.57
CA GLY A 241 11.46 1.08 -12.32
C GLY A 241 10.88 1.76 -13.55
N GLU A 242 9.74 2.42 -13.38
CA GLU A 242 9.06 3.16 -14.44
C GLU A 242 9.08 4.66 -14.12
N SER A 243 9.64 5.49 -15.01
CA SER A 243 9.63 6.96 -14.89
C SER A 243 10.22 7.52 -13.58
N GLY A 244 11.21 6.82 -13.01
CA GLY A 244 11.92 7.25 -11.80
C GLY A 244 13.16 6.40 -11.56
N ALA A 245 14.24 7.02 -11.06
CA ALA A 245 15.46 6.33 -10.71
C ALA A 245 16.06 6.93 -9.44
N GLY A 246 16.54 6.06 -8.57
CA GLY A 246 17.18 6.48 -7.33
C GLY A 246 18.60 7.02 -7.49
N ILE A 247 19.26 6.78 -8.64
CA ILE A 247 20.67 7.13 -8.84
C ILE A 247 20.87 8.64 -9.06
N ASN A 248 19.88 9.33 -9.63
CA ASN A 248 19.86 10.78 -9.75
C ASN A 248 18.47 11.30 -9.33
N PRO A 249 18.09 11.11 -8.07
CA PRO A 249 16.71 11.33 -7.68
C PRO A 249 16.39 12.82 -7.69
N THR A 250 15.29 13.17 -8.30
CA THR A 250 14.59 14.44 -8.05
C THR A 250 14.22 14.57 -6.56
N MET A 251 14.24 13.45 -5.83
CA MET A 251 13.91 13.29 -4.42
C MET A 251 15.07 12.57 -3.71
N GLY A 252 16.23 13.23 -3.61
CA GLY A 252 17.41 12.67 -2.95
C GLY A 252 17.23 12.51 -1.45
N ALA A 253 17.87 11.48 -0.89
CA ALA A 253 17.93 11.31 0.56
C ALA A 253 18.77 12.41 1.21
N THR A 254 18.26 12.98 2.30
CA THR A 254 18.99 13.92 3.18
C THR A 254 19.60 13.17 4.37
N THR A 255 20.34 13.87 5.20
CA THR A 255 20.89 13.29 6.44
C THR A 255 19.84 13.28 7.55
N LEU A 256 19.97 12.34 8.48
CA LEU A 256 19.13 12.29 9.69
C LEU A 256 19.16 13.63 10.44
N GLN A 257 20.35 14.20 10.65
CA GLN A 257 20.53 15.45 11.39
C GLN A 257 19.81 16.64 10.74
N GLU A 258 19.89 16.79 9.43
CA GLU A 258 19.19 17.84 8.69
C GLU A 258 17.66 17.66 8.79
N ALA A 259 17.18 16.44 8.67
CA ALA A 259 15.77 16.13 8.76
C ALA A 259 15.21 16.31 10.19
N GLU A 260 15.96 15.94 11.22
CA GLU A 260 15.58 16.18 12.63
C GLU A 260 15.46 17.68 12.94
N LYS A 261 16.42 18.49 12.45
CA LYS A 261 16.36 19.95 12.56
C LYS A 261 15.13 20.52 11.86
N ALA A 262 14.81 20.02 10.66
CA ALA A 262 13.62 20.44 9.92
C ALA A 262 12.32 20.04 10.65
N GLY A 263 12.24 18.83 11.20
CA GLY A 263 11.08 18.36 11.95
C GLY A 263 10.85 19.13 13.25
N SER A 264 11.92 19.41 14.02
CA SER A 264 11.82 20.27 15.20
C SER A 264 11.35 21.68 14.84
N SER A 265 11.89 22.25 13.75
CA SER A 265 11.49 23.57 13.26
C SER A 265 10.02 23.60 12.80
N PHE A 266 9.55 22.51 12.20
CA PHE A 266 8.14 22.35 11.81
C PHE A 266 7.22 22.44 13.05
N GLY A 267 7.51 21.66 14.09
CA GLY A 267 6.73 21.67 15.33
C GLY A 267 6.70 23.06 15.99
N ILE A 268 7.86 23.67 16.17
CA ILE A 268 7.99 24.99 16.83
C ILE A 268 7.21 26.08 16.07
N LYS A 269 7.33 26.14 14.73
CA LYS A 269 6.59 27.11 13.92
C LYS A 269 5.08 26.95 14.02
N ALA A 270 4.63 25.74 14.29
CA ALA A 270 3.22 25.42 14.48
C ALA A 270 2.73 25.60 15.92
N GLY A 271 3.60 26.04 16.84
CA GLY A 271 3.27 26.24 18.25
C GLY A 271 3.38 24.99 19.12
N TYR A 272 3.96 23.90 18.60
CA TYR A 272 4.17 22.64 19.32
C TYR A 272 5.65 22.45 19.64
N THR A 273 5.97 22.27 20.92
CA THR A 273 7.34 22.18 21.42
C THR A 273 7.78 20.76 21.75
N SER A 274 6.88 19.79 21.69
CA SER A 274 7.19 18.38 21.97
C SER A 274 6.53 17.44 20.97
N LEU A 275 7.13 16.28 20.76
CA LEU A 275 6.58 15.19 19.96
C LEU A 275 5.22 14.73 20.50
N ALA A 276 5.05 14.66 21.82
CA ALA A 276 3.80 14.25 22.46
C ALA A 276 2.62 15.12 22.02
N GLN A 277 2.83 16.45 21.96
CA GLN A 277 1.80 17.38 21.47
C GLN A 277 1.44 17.13 20.01
N LEU A 278 2.43 16.93 19.13
CA LEU A 278 2.21 16.62 17.72
C LEU A 278 1.53 15.26 17.53
N ARG A 279 1.92 14.24 18.30
CA ARG A 279 1.34 12.89 18.24
C ARG A 279 -0.12 12.89 18.72
N ALA A 280 -0.48 13.75 19.65
CA ALA A 280 -1.84 13.89 20.19
C ALA A 280 -2.83 14.60 19.24
N LEU A 281 -2.34 15.26 18.19
CA LEU A 281 -3.21 15.91 17.21
C LEU A 281 -4.12 14.90 16.52
N SER A 282 -5.36 15.30 16.24
CA SER A 282 -6.22 14.51 15.37
C SER A 282 -5.56 14.34 13.99
N THR A 283 -5.93 13.31 13.26
CA THR A 283 -5.47 13.08 11.87
C THR A 283 -5.72 14.32 11.01
N LYS A 284 -6.90 14.95 11.17
CA LYS A 284 -7.30 16.14 10.43
C LYS A 284 -6.39 17.31 10.76
N ASP A 285 -6.24 17.64 12.05
CA ASP A 285 -5.46 18.80 12.49
C ASP A 285 -3.98 18.66 12.10
N LEU A 286 -3.40 17.46 12.23
CA LEU A 286 -2.03 17.20 11.81
C LEU A 286 -1.85 17.37 10.30
N TYR A 287 -2.82 16.91 9.51
CA TYR A 287 -2.75 17.02 8.05
C TYR A 287 -2.96 18.47 7.57
N GLU A 288 -3.85 19.22 8.20
CA GLU A 288 -4.06 20.64 7.95
C GLU A 288 -2.78 21.42 8.28
N LEU A 289 -2.17 21.17 9.44
CA LEU A 289 -0.89 21.75 9.83
C LEU A 289 0.22 21.47 8.81
N TYR A 290 0.31 20.25 8.34
CA TYR A 290 1.26 19.87 7.29
C TYR A 290 1.02 20.67 5.99
N ASN A 291 -0.22 20.80 5.53
CA ASN A 291 -0.57 21.53 4.32
C ASN A 291 -0.27 23.03 4.45
N GLU A 292 -0.56 23.63 5.60
CA GLU A 292 -0.29 25.05 5.88
C GLU A 292 1.21 25.36 5.93
N SER A 293 2.03 24.39 6.34
CA SER A 293 3.48 24.53 6.38
C SER A 293 4.14 24.73 5.01
N LYS A 294 3.39 24.44 3.91
CA LYS A 294 3.88 24.46 2.51
C LYS A 294 5.05 23.49 2.25
N VAL A 295 5.32 22.59 3.16
CA VAL A 295 6.26 21.48 2.93
C VAL A 295 5.58 20.48 2.02
N ARG A 296 5.91 20.50 0.72
CA ARG A 296 5.27 19.61 -0.26
C ARG A 296 5.64 18.14 -0.08
N GLN A 297 6.85 17.89 0.42
CA GLN A 297 7.40 16.54 0.53
C GLN A 297 8.31 16.43 1.75
N MET A 298 8.06 15.36 2.52
CA MET A 298 8.99 14.94 3.55
C MET A 298 10.11 14.10 2.92
N PRO A 299 11.38 14.31 3.29
CA PRO A 299 12.50 13.64 2.64
C PRO A 299 12.60 12.17 3.04
N VAL A 300 13.10 11.35 2.11
CA VAL A 300 13.76 10.09 2.47
C VAL A 300 15.11 10.44 3.11
N ILE A 301 15.55 9.69 4.09
CA ILE A 301 16.77 9.98 4.84
C ILE A 301 17.75 8.80 4.85
N VAL A 302 19.04 9.13 4.93
CA VAL A 302 20.08 8.18 5.33
C VAL A 302 19.99 8.07 6.85
N ASP A 303 19.44 6.96 7.34
CA ASP A 303 19.01 6.79 8.74
C ASP A 303 19.84 5.76 9.52
N ASN A 304 20.88 5.20 8.89
CA ASN A 304 21.71 4.13 9.45
C ASN A 304 20.95 2.86 9.87
N TYR A 305 19.71 2.71 9.41
CA TYR A 305 18.86 1.54 9.69
C TYR A 305 18.27 0.97 8.42
N PHE A 306 17.34 1.69 7.77
CA PHE A 306 16.77 1.30 6.48
C PHE A 306 17.73 1.62 5.33
N LEU A 307 18.33 2.80 5.35
CA LEU A 307 19.30 3.27 4.35
C LEU A 307 20.61 3.68 5.05
N LEU A 308 21.65 2.87 4.84
CA LEU A 308 22.94 3.08 5.51
C LEU A 308 23.80 4.15 4.85
N LYS A 309 23.65 4.34 3.54
CA LYS A 309 24.42 5.27 2.70
C LYS A 309 23.48 5.92 1.68
N LYS A 310 23.92 6.98 1.05
CA LYS A 310 23.23 7.49 -0.15
C LYS A 310 23.21 6.40 -1.22
N MET A 311 22.10 6.34 -1.96
CA MET A 311 21.87 5.28 -2.94
C MET A 311 22.98 5.14 -3.99
N PRO A 312 23.53 6.22 -4.60
CA PRO A 312 24.66 6.09 -5.51
C PRO A 312 25.87 5.37 -4.89
N ASP A 313 26.13 5.58 -3.60
CA ASP A 313 27.26 4.96 -2.90
C ASP A 313 27.04 3.45 -2.71
N VAL A 314 25.79 3.02 -2.45
CA VAL A 314 25.42 1.61 -2.34
C VAL A 314 25.65 0.89 -3.69
N PHE A 315 25.16 1.49 -4.79
CA PHE A 315 25.29 0.89 -6.12
C PHE A 315 26.74 0.88 -6.63
N ASN A 316 27.50 1.95 -6.39
CA ASN A 316 28.93 2.01 -6.73
C ASN A 316 29.74 0.95 -5.97
N ALA A 317 29.36 0.67 -4.71
CA ALA A 317 29.99 -0.36 -3.89
C ALA A 317 29.49 -1.79 -4.22
N LYS A 318 28.46 -1.94 -5.07
CA LYS A 318 27.81 -3.23 -5.40
C LYS A 318 27.23 -3.93 -4.15
N GLU A 319 26.68 -3.14 -3.22
CA GLU A 319 26.11 -3.61 -1.95
C GLU A 319 24.57 -3.74 -2.01
N GLN A 320 23.94 -3.50 -3.17
CA GLN A 320 22.49 -3.58 -3.33
C GLN A 320 21.94 -4.98 -3.03
N ALA A 321 20.68 -5.04 -2.60
CA ALA A 321 19.94 -6.26 -2.27
C ALA A 321 19.62 -7.12 -3.51
#